data_48ce50e5c37bec76f950be2cd88ffdf2
#
_entry.id   48ce50e5c37bec76f950be2cd88ffdf2
#
_cell.length_a   1.000
_cell.length_b   1.000
_cell.length_c   1.000
_cell.angle_alpha   90.00
_cell.angle_beta   90.00
_cell.angle_gamma   90.00
#
_symmetry.space_group_name_H-M   'P 1'
#
loop_
_entity.id
_entity.type
_entity.pdbx_description
1 polymer ?
#
loop_
_entity_poly.entity_id
_entity_poly.type
_entity_poly.pdbx_seq_one_letter_code
_entity_poly.pdbx_strand_id
1 'polypeptide(L)'
;MAFGKIKADAIIRDNSGTEEEVTLASLVAKADLGSPTFTGTVTLPANQALTGAPTAPTAAASTDTTQIATTAYVKDQVGETAVITAQRSMTERTITASAFDLATGNLWTCGAIAIPNPTNGVAGQVGVIRVTAAPTSFGNQWDHPGGSFTAPTSFPAIAPFFVTSSTQFLLGSWTEGVA
;
A
#
# COMPACT_ATOMS: atom_id res chain seq x y z
N MET A 1 44.43 -46.68 22.76
CA MET A 1 44.36 -45.98 24.06
C MET A 1 42.96 -45.36 24.15
N ALA A 2 42.14 -45.73 25.12
CA ALA A 2 40.85 -45.09 25.36
C ALA A 2 41.11 -43.83 26.17
N PHE A 3 40.76 -42.68 25.60
CA PHE A 3 40.77 -41.41 26.31
C PHE A 3 39.68 -41.46 27.39
N GLY A 4 40.05 -41.24 28.67
CA GLY A 4 39.09 -41.13 29.78
C GLY A 4 38.08 -40.03 29.55
N LYS A 5 36.80 -40.30 29.81
CA LYS A 5 35.77 -39.26 29.84
C LYS A 5 35.92 -38.43 31.12
N ILE A 6 36.04 -37.12 30.99
CA ILE A 6 35.93 -36.22 32.13
C ILE A 6 34.44 -36.11 32.49
N LYS A 7 34.07 -36.53 33.69
CA LYS A 7 32.75 -36.21 34.28
C LYS A 7 32.90 -34.96 35.12
N ALA A 8 32.26 -33.88 34.70
CA ALA A 8 32.13 -32.71 35.49
C ALA A 8 30.63 -32.38 35.62
N ASP A 9 30.15 -32.20 36.84
CA ASP A 9 28.77 -31.84 37.12
C ASP A 9 28.57 -30.32 37.04
N ALA A 10 29.67 -29.57 37.21
CA ALA A 10 29.65 -28.10 37.13
C ALA A 10 31.02 -27.57 36.70
N ILE A 11 31.03 -26.33 36.24
CA ILE A 11 32.23 -25.55 35.95
C ILE A 11 32.23 -24.36 36.91
N ILE A 12 33.33 -24.17 37.64
CA ILE A 12 33.53 -23.01 38.47
C ILE A 12 34.17 -21.93 37.63
N ARG A 13 33.53 -20.74 37.56
CA ARG A 13 34.08 -19.56 36.92
C ARG A 13 34.33 -18.47 37.97
N ASP A 14 35.39 -17.71 37.81
CA ASP A 14 35.61 -16.48 38.57
C ASP A 14 34.82 -15.33 37.90
N ASN A 15 33.93 -14.75 38.63
CA ASN A 15 33.19 -13.57 38.23
C ASN A 15 33.59 -12.40 39.10
N SER A 16 34.65 -11.69 38.68
CA SER A 16 35.19 -10.51 39.37
C SER A 16 35.61 -10.78 40.83
N GLY A 17 36.27 -11.90 41.08
CA GLY A 17 36.75 -12.29 42.40
C GLY A 17 35.75 -13.11 43.23
N THR A 18 34.62 -13.49 42.63
CA THR A 18 33.65 -14.41 43.26
C THR A 18 33.55 -15.68 42.42
N GLU A 19 33.82 -16.82 43.04
CA GLU A 19 33.63 -18.11 42.39
C GLU A 19 32.13 -18.39 42.24
N GLU A 20 31.69 -18.64 41.00
CA GLU A 20 30.31 -19.02 40.66
C GLU A 20 30.30 -20.44 40.06
N GLU A 21 29.54 -21.32 40.69
CA GLU A 21 29.31 -22.66 40.14
C GLU A 21 28.26 -22.60 39.03
N VAL A 22 28.67 -22.98 37.82
CA VAL A 22 27.77 -23.08 36.65
C VAL A 22 27.59 -24.55 36.34
N THR A 23 26.39 -25.07 36.59
CA THR A 23 26.09 -26.48 36.31
C THR A 23 26.05 -26.73 34.79
N LEU A 24 26.44 -27.94 34.36
CA LEU A 24 26.32 -28.30 32.95
C LEU A 24 24.89 -28.20 32.45
N ALA A 25 23.91 -28.52 33.29
CA ALA A 25 22.49 -28.33 32.97
C ALA A 25 22.12 -26.88 32.64
N SER A 26 22.68 -25.90 33.39
CA SER A 26 22.43 -24.49 33.13
C SER A 26 23.10 -23.97 31.85
N LEU A 27 24.27 -24.55 31.49
CA LEU A 27 24.96 -24.23 30.24
C LEU A 27 24.18 -24.79 29.03
N VAL A 28 23.68 -26.02 29.14
CA VAL A 28 22.88 -26.64 28.11
C VAL A 28 21.55 -25.91 27.94
N ALA A 29 20.89 -25.52 29.03
CA ALA A 29 19.66 -24.72 28.98
C ALA A 29 19.82 -23.32 28.36
N LYS A 30 21.03 -22.72 28.48
CA LYS A 30 21.34 -21.42 27.87
C LYS A 30 21.69 -21.53 26.38
N ALA A 31 22.04 -22.71 25.90
CA ALA A 31 22.43 -22.96 24.53
C ALA A 31 21.56 -24.07 23.90
N ASP A 32 20.25 -23.95 24.00
CA ASP A 32 19.37 -24.75 23.18
C ASP A 32 19.55 -24.32 21.73
N LEU A 33 20.40 -25.07 21.00
CA LEU A 33 20.73 -24.84 19.59
C LEU A 33 19.51 -25.06 18.68
N GLY A 34 18.44 -25.67 19.17
CA GLY A 34 17.24 -25.90 18.41
C GLY A 34 16.32 -24.68 18.28
N SER A 35 16.19 -23.89 19.35
CA SER A 35 15.33 -22.72 19.39
C SER A 35 15.78 -21.71 20.46
N PRO A 36 16.95 -21.08 20.30
CA PRO A 36 17.46 -20.17 21.30
C PRO A 36 16.56 -18.95 21.46
N THR A 37 16.17 -18.65 22.70
CA THR A 37 15.47 -17.41 23.03
C THR A 37 16.46 -16.39 23.56
N PHE A 38 16.61 -15.28 22.88
CA PHE A 38 17.44 -14.16 23.29
C PHE A 38 16.59 -13.07 23.96
N THR A 39 16.97 -12.65 25.14
CA THR A 39 16.39 -11.49 25.81
C THR A 39 17.33 -10.30 25.70
N GLY A 40 16.82 -9.15 25.32
CA GLY A 40 17.61 -7.94 25.10
C GLY A 40 18.06 -7.76 23.63
N THR A 41 19.08 -6.89 23.45
CA THR A 41 19.58 -6.58 22.10
C THR A 41 20.53 -7.66 21.61
N VAL A 42 20.23 -8.25 20.46
CA VAL A 42 21.12 -9.16 19.73
C VAL A 42 21.87 -8.35 18.68
N THR A 43 23.19 -8.24 18.83
CA THR A 43 24.03 -7.59 17.81
C THR A 43 24.58 -8.66 16.87
N LEU A 44 24.21 -8.57 15.59
CA LEU A 44 24.74 -9.46 14.56
C LEU A 44 25.95 -8.80 13.88
N PRO A 45 26.94 -9.59 13.45
CA PRO A 45 28.03 -9.08 12.62
C PRO A 45 27.51 -8.42 11.34
N ALA A 46 28.27 -7.50 10.76
CA ALA A 46 27.95 -6.90 9.47
C ALA A 46 27.81 -7.99 8.40
N ASN A 47 26.83 -7.85 7.51
CA ASN A 47 26.54 -8.78 6.42
C ASN A 47 26.04 -10.17 6.85
N GLN A 48 25.47 -10.30 8.05
CA GLN A 48 24.89 -11.57 8.50
C GLN A 48 23.58 -11.83 7.72
N ALA A 49 23.50 -12.95 7.02
CA ALA A 49 22.27 -13.40 6.36
C ALA A 49 21.34 -14.06 7.39
N LEU A 50 20.10 -13.58 7.47
CA LEU A 50 19.01 -14.27 8.15
C LEU A 50 18.37 -15.24 7.16
N THR A 51 18.52 -16.56 7.39
CA THR A 51 17.90 -17.59 6.56
C THR A 51 16.52 -17.96 7.07
N GLY A 52 15.65 -18.44 6.19
CA GLY A 52 14.27 -18.80 6.54
C GLY A 52 13.30 -17.63 6.31
N ALA A 53 12.24 -17.57 7.10
CA ALA A 53 11.25 -16.49 7.08
C ALA A 53 11.33 -15.67 8.38
N PRO A 54 12.27 -14.71 8.49
CA PRO A 54 12.35 -13.88 9.67
C PRO A 54 11.06 -13.05 9.79
N THR A 55 10.48 -13.03 10.99
CA THR A 55 9.29 -12.23 11.28
C THR A 55 9.65 -11.05 12.17
N ALA A 56 9.01 -9.91 11.94
CA ALA A 56 9.08 -8.74 12.79
C ALA A 56 7.66 -8.23 13.07
N PRO A 57 7.42 -7.56 14.21
CA PRO A 57 6.16 -6.86 14.42
C PRO A 57 5.91 -5.85 13.29
N THR A 58 4.67 -5.77 12.81
CA THR A 58 4.29 -4.75 11.82
C THR A 58 4.31 -3.38 12.50
N ALA A 59 5.03 -2.44 11.90
CA ALA A 59 5.05 -1.06 12.38
C ALA A 59 3.66 -0.42 12.24
N ALA A 60 3.36 0.56 13.10
CA ALA A 60 2.15 1.37 12.94
C ALA A 60 2.22 2.19 11.64
N ALA A 61 1.05 2.53 11.08
CA ALA A 61 0.99 3.40 9.91
C ALA A 61 1.71 4.73 10.17
N SER A 62 2.36 5.26 9.15
CA SER A 62 3.15 6.50 9.22
C SER A 62 4.38 6.44 10.14
N THR A 63 4.86 5.24 10.48
CA THR A 63 6.13 5.09 11.21
C THR A 63 7.31 5.44 10.32
N ASP A 64 8.08 6.46 10.71
CA ASP A 64 9.32 6.88 10.05
C ASP A 64 10.52 6.59 10.97
N THR A 65 10.94 5.34 11.01
CA THR A 65 12.07 4.86 11.84
C THR A 65 12.90 3.85 11.06
N THR A 66 14.04 3.47 11.62
CA THR A 66 14.96 2.47 11.06
C THR A 66 14.49 1.02 11.26
N GLN A 67 13.21 0.79 11.54
CA GLN A 67 12.65 -0.55 11.69
C GLN A 67 12.60 -1.30 10.35
N ILE A 68 12.68 -2.64 10.44
CA ILE A 68 12.48 -3.49 9.26
C ILE A 68 11.02 -3.39 8.83
N ALA A 69 10.78 -2.91 7.61
CA ALA A 69 9.45 -2.90 7.03
C ALA A 69 9.00 -4.33 6.73
N THR A 70 7.90 -4.77 7.35
CA THR A 70 7.28 -6.05 7.00
C THR A 70 6.53 -5.94 5.68
N THR A 71 6.28 -7.08 5.01
CA THR A 71 5.43 -7.11 3.79
C THR A 71 4.02 -6.58 4.06
N ALA A 72 3.48 -6.80 5.25
CA ALA A 72 2.20 -6.22 5.65
C ALA A 72 2.25 -4.70 5.68
N TYR A 73 3.27 -4.11 6.34
CA TYR A 73 3.46 -2.66 6.39
C TYR A 73 3.59 -2.05 4.98
N VAL A 74 4.44 -2.63 4.12
CA VAL A 74 4.61 -2.14 2.74
C VAL A 74 3.31 -2.23 1.95
N LYS A 75 2.57 -3.32 2.09
CA LYS A 75 1.27 -3.50 1.44
C LYS A 75 0.27 -2.43 1.88
N ASP A 76 0.18 -2.16 3.19
CA ASP A 76 -0.72 -1.16 3.74
C ASP A 76 -0.35 0.26 3.26
N GLN A 77 0.95 0.60 3.26
CA GLN A 77 1.39 1.93 2.81
C GLN A 77 1.23 2.15 1.29
N VAL A 78 1.38 1.12 0.47
CA VAL A 78 1.30 1.20 -1.00
C VAL A 78 -0.12 0.88 -1.52
N GLY A 79 -0.88 0.06 -0.78
CA GLY A 79 -2.15 -0.49 -1.24
C GLY A 79 -3.40 0.31 -0.88
N GLU A 80 -3.35 1.18 0.11
CA GLU A 80 -4.56 1.70 0.75
C GLU A 80 -4.98 3.11 0.33
N THR A 81 -4.24 3.80 -0.51
CA THR A 81 -4.75 5.07 -1.02
C THR A 81 -5.67 4.79 -2.20
N ALA A 82 -6.97 4.99 -2.03
CA ALA A 82 -7.98 4.82 -3.09
C ALA A 82 -7.58 5.56 -4.39
N VAL A 83 -6.91 6.69 -4.29
CA VAL A 83 -6.33 7.44 -5.42
C VAL A 83 -5.31 6.62 -6.19
N ILE A 84 -4.35 5.97 -5.51
CA ILE A 84 -3.30 5.18 -6.18
C ILE A 84 -3.93 3.97 -6.88
N THR A 85 -4.87 3.31 -6.24
CA THR A 85 -5.57 2.16 -6.84
C THR A 85 -6.40 2.58 -8.04
N ALA A 86 -7.14 3.68 -7.95
CA ALA A 86 -7.94 4.20 -9.06
C ALA A 86 -7.06 4.70 -10.22
N GLN A 87 -5.98 5.40 -9.94
CA GLN A 87 -5.05 5.90 -10.97
C GLN A 87 -4.25 4.80 -11.66
N ARG A 88 -4.06 3.65 -11.02
CA ARG A 88 -3.40 2.48 -11.62
C ARG A 88 -4.32 1.67 -12.52
N SER A 89 -5.63 1.84 -12.43
CA SER A 89 -6.57 1.10 -13.25
C SER A 89 -6.62 1.70 -14.66
N MET A 90 -6.07 0.99 -15.63
CA MET A 90 -6.12 1.32 -17.05
C MET A 90 -7.33 0.67 -17.76
N THR A 91 -8.20 0.02 -17.01
CA THR A 91 -9.42 -0.60 -17.58
C THR A 91 -10.49 0.44 -17.77
N GLU A 92 -11.00 0.57 -18.99
CA GLU A 92 -12.14 1.44 -19.28
C GLU A 92 -13.40 0.91 -18.59
N ARG A 93 -14.11 1.79 -17.91
CA ARG A 93 -15.35 1.49 -17.19
C ARG A 93 -16.50 2.31 -17.74
N THR A 94 -17.70 1.76 -17.61
CA THR A 94 -18.90 2.44 -18.12
C THR A 94 -19.56 3.27 -17.03
N ILE A 95 -19.79 4.55 -17.33
CA ILE A 95 -20.67 5.41 -16.51
C ILE A 95 -22.11 5.07 -16.89
N THR A 96 -22.92 4.85 -15.88
CA THR A 96 -24.39 4.70 -16.04
C THR A 96 -25.09 5.84 -15.31
N ALA A 97 -26.39 6.02 -15.52
CA ALA A 97 -27.18 7.07 -14.86
C ALA A 97 -27.15 6.96 -13.31
N SER A 98 -26.78 5.80 -12.76
CA SER A 98 -26.76 5.53 -11.34
C SER A 98 -25.39 5.11 -10.80
N ALA A 99 -24.36 4.98 -11.64
CA ALA A 99 -23.06 4.49 -11.21
C ALA A 99 -21.90 5.21 -11.91
N PHE A 100 -21.16 5.97 -11.11
CA PHE A 100 -19.88 6.59 -11.46
C PHE A 100 -19.00 6.60 -10.19
N ASP A 101 -18.27 5.54 -9.95
CA ASP A 101 -17.48 5.33 -8.73
C ASP A 101 -15.98 5.45 -8.99
N LEU A 102 -15.39 6.58 -8.63
CA LEU A 102 -13.98 6.91 -8.85
C LEU A 102 -12.99 6.06 -8.03
N ALA A 103 -13.45 5.33 -7.02
CA ALA A 103 -12.59 4.35 -6.33
C ALA A 103 -12.20 3.17 -7.23
N THR A 104 -12.93 2.95 -8.33
CA THR A 104 -12.73 1.77 -9.19
C THR A 104 -11.85 2.02 -10.40
N GLY A 105 -11.59 3.27 -10.78
CA GLY A 105 -10.73 3.61 -11.93
C GLY A 105 -10.78 5.08 -12.30
N ASN A 106 -10.03 5.43 -13.32
CA ASN A 106 -9.89 6.80 -13.83
C ASN A 106 -10.10 6.92 -15.36
N LEU A 107 -10.42 5.83 -16.03
CA LEU A 107 -10.77 5.80 -17.46
C LEU A 107 -12.23 5.35 -17.62
N TRP A 108 -13.06 6.23 -18.14
CA TRP A 108 -14.49 6.05 -18.16
C TRP A 108 -15.07 6.27 -19.55
N THR A 109 -16.17 5.57 -19.84
CA THR A 109 -16.91 5.75 -21.09
C THR A 109 -18.42 5.85 -20.84
N CYS A 110 -19.11 6.59 -21.66
CA CYS A 110 -20.57 6.60 -21.70
C CYS A 110 -21.12 6.97 -23.07
N GLY A 111 -22.42 6.74 -23.25
CA GLY A 111 -23.20 7.19 -24.40
C GLY A 111 -24.00 8.46 -24.07
N ALA A 112 -25.16 8.59 -24.73
CA ALA A 112 -26.11 9.71 -24.55
C ALA A 112 -26.88 9.57 -23.22
N ILE A 113 -26.22 9.89 -22.10
CA ILE A 113 -26.82 9.85 -20.77
C ILE A 113 -26.59 11.16 -20.02
N ALA A 114 -27.36 11.41 -18.96
CA ALA A 114 -27.00 12.38 -17.95
C ALA A 114 -25.87 11.79 -17.11
N ILE A 115 -24.69 12.41 -17.14
CA ILE A 115 -23.53 11.97 -16.35
C ILE A 115 -23.76 12.37 -14.89
N PRO A 116 -23.86 11.41 -13.96
CA PRO A 116 -24.12 11.72 -12.56
C PRO A 116 -22.90 12.36 -11.88
N ASN A 117 -23.10 12.85 -10.67
CA ASN A 117 -21.98 13.18 -9.79
C ASN A 117 -21.20 11.91 -9.44
N PRO A 118 -19.88 11.93 -9.53
CA PRO A 118 -19.08 10.79 -9.09
C PRO A 118 -19.19 10.54 -7.59
N THR A 119 -18.99 9.30 -7.19
CA THR A 119 -18.80 8.90 -5.79
C THR A 119 -17.34 8.54 -5.54
N ASN A 120 -16.92 8.58 -4.27
CA ASN A 120 -15.58 8.18 -3.83
C ASN A 120 -14.42 8.92 -4.53
N GLY A 121 -14.66 10.17 -4.97
CA GLY A 121 -13.62 11.02 -5.51
C GLY A 121 -12.67 11.50 -4.41
N VAL A 122 -11.37 11.48 -4.69
CA VAL A 122 -10.32 11.96 -3.77
C VAL A 122 -9.59 13.12 -4.43
N ALA A 123 -9.39 14.23 -3.67
CA ALA A 123 -8.69 15.40 -4.17
C ALA A 123 -7.31 15.02 -4.75
N GLY A 124 -6.99 15.56 -5.92
CA GLY A 124 -5.77 15.21 -6.67
C GLY A 124 -5.93 14.05 -7.65
N GLN A 125 -7.06 13.33 -7.64
CA GLN A 125 -7.33 12.30 -8.63
C GLN A 125 -7.56 12.92 -10.01
N VAL A 126 -7.05 12.28 -11.04
CA VAL A 126 -7.22 12.67 -12.44
C VAL A 126 -7.77 11.50 -13.24
N GLY A 127 -8.51 11.78 -14.28
CA GLY A 127 -9.03 10.75 -15.15
C GLY A 127 -9.49 11.31 -16.49
N VAL A 128 -10.10 10.43 -17.28
CA VAL A 128 -10.61 10.75 -18.62
C VAL A 128 -12.01 10.17 -18.78
N ILE A 129 -12.90 10.95 -19.34
CA ILE A 129 -14.21 10.50 -19.81
C ILE A 129 -14.19 10.46 -21.34
N ARG A 130 -14.48 9.30 -21.90
CA ARG A 130 -14.75 9.12 -23.33
C ARG A 130 -16.25 9.01 -23.55
N VAL A 131 -16.79 9.82 -24.45
CA VAL A 131 -18.19 9.76 -24.82
C VAL A 131 -18.34 9.26 -26.24
N THR A 132 -19.26 8.34 -26.45
CA THR A 132 -19.59 7.76 -27.77
C THR A 132 -20.81 8.41 -28.41
N ALA A 133 -21.51 9.26 -27.64
CA ALA A 133 -22.62 10.10 -28.08
C ALA A 133 -22.75 11.30 -27.13
N ALA A 134 -23.48 12.36 -27.53
CA ALA A 134 -23.62 13.56 -26.74
C ALA A 134 -24.25 13.29 -25.37
N PRO A 135 -23.54 13.56 -24.24
CA PRO A 135 -24.16 13.51 -22.92
C PRO A 135 -25.25 14.58 -22.85
N THR A 136 -26.34 14.29 -22.15
CA THR A 136 -27.47 15.23 -22.03
C THR A 136 -27.26 16.29 -20.97
N SER A 137 -26.52 15.99 -19.93
CA SER A 137 -26.17 16.90 -18.84
C SER A 137 -25.07 16.30 -17.98
N PHE A 138 -24.55 17.09 -17.04
CA PHE A 138 -23.70 16.67 -15.93
C PHE A 138 -24.37 16.97 -14.59
N GLY A 139 -24.03 16.23 -13.57
CA GLY A 139 -24.45 16.51 -12.20
C GLY A 139 -23.92 17.89 -11.71
N ASN A 140 -24.51 18.40 -10.67
CA ASN A 140 -24.26 19.77 -10.17
C ASN A 140 -22.91 19.98 -9.45
N GLN A 141 -22.10 18.92 -9.32
CA GLN A 141 -20.74 18.98 -8.73
C GLN A 141 -19.65 19.15 -9.79
N TRP A 142 -20.03 19.25 -11.06
CA TRP A 142 -19.09 19.42 -12.16
C TRP A 142 -18.93 20.88 -12.53
N ASP A 143 -17.69 21.36 -12.53
CA ASP A 143 -17.30 22.63 -13.11
C ASP A 143 -16.88 22.43 -14.57
N HIS A 144 -17.37 23.29 -15.44
CA HIS A 144 -17.13 23.22 -16.88
C HIS A 144 -16.28 24.39 -17.36
N PRO A 145 -15.47 24.21 -18.40
CA PRO A 145 -14.81 25.33 -19.07
C PRO A 145 -15.83 26.38 -19.52
N GLY A 146 -15.59 27.65 -19.13
CA GLY A 146 -16.53 28.73 -19.44
C GLY A 146 -17.78 28.79 -18.55
N GLY A 147 -17.89 27.95 -17.52
CA GLY A 147 -18.96 27.98 -16.51
C GLY A 147 -20.26 27.31 -16.95
N SER A 148 -20.36 26.77 -18.16
CA SER A 148 -21.53 26.07 -18.66
C SER A 148 -21.15 24.80 -19.41
N PHE A 149 -21.98 23.76 -19.28
CA PHE A 149 -21.79 22.54 -20.04
C PHE A 149 -22.06 22.78 -21.53
N THR A 150 -21.10 22.38 -22.36
CA THR A 150 -21.26 22.32 -23.82
C THR A 150 -20.93 20.89 -24.25
N ALA A 151 -21.91 20.22 -24.87
CA ALA A 151 -21.72 18.87 -25.36
C ALA A 151 -20.80 18.87 -26.59
N PRO A 152 -19.97 17.84 -26.79
CA PRO A 152 -19.21 17.66 -28.03
C PRO A 152 -20.16 17.39 -29.21
N THR A 153 -19.71 17.76 -30.41
CA THR A 153 -20.47 17.65 -31.63
C THR A 153 -20.03 16.48 -32.52
N SER A 154 -18.81 16.01 -32.32
CA SER A 154 -18.23 14.85 -33.05
C SER A 154 -17.79 13.77 -32.05
N PHE A 155 -18.01 12.50 -32.46
CA PHE A 155 -17.79 11.34 -31.60
C PHE A 155 -16.89 10.28 -32.27
N PRO A 156 -16.16 9.47 -31.45
CA PRO A 156 -16.03 9.60 -30.01
C PRO A 156 -15.30 10.91 -29.63
N ALA A 157 -15.59 11.42 -28.43
CA ALA A 157 -14.90 12.57 -27.87
C ALA A 157 -14.36 12.23 -26.47
N ILE A 158 -13.27 12.85 -26.08
CA ILE A 158 -12.64 12.66 -24.76
C ILE A 158 -12.48 13.98 -24.04
N ALA A 159 -12.68 13.98 -22.73
CA ALA A 159 -12.31 15.09 -21.86
C ALA A 159 -11.58 14.59 -20.62
N PRO A 160 -10.46 15.22 -20.24
CA PRO A 160 -9.85 14.96 -18.94
C PRO A 160 -10.72 15.53 -17.83
N PHE A 161 -10.60 14.96 -16.62
CA PHE A 161 -11.17 15.56 -15.43
C PHE A 161 -10.18 15.56 -14.28
N PHE A 162 -10.39 16.49 -13.35
CA PHE A 162 -9.61 16.61 -12.14
C PHE A 162 -10.55 16.71 -10.93
N VAL A 163 -10.23 15.98 -9.87
CA VAL A 163 -10.98 16.01 -8.60
C VAL A 163 -10.36 17.04 -7.68
N THR A 164 -11.07 18.14 -7.41
CA THR A 164 -10.61 19.19 -6.51
C THR A 164 -11.00 18.92 -5.06
N SER A 165 -12.12 18.24 -4.85
CA SER A 165 -12.57 17.75 -3.54
C SER A 165 -13.49 16.54 -3.73
N SER A 166 -13.93 15.90 -2.64
CA SER A 166 -14.86 14.78 -2.71
C SER A 166 -16.22 15.10 -3.35
N THR A 167 -16.53 16.39 -3.52
CA THR A 167 -17.82 16.89 -4.06
C THR A 167 -17.64 17.90 -5.17
N GLN A 168 -16.46 18.07 -5.73
CA GLN A 168 -16.20 19.04 -6.79
C GLN A 168 -15.22 18.49 -7.82
N PHE A 169 -15.62 18.51 -9.08
CA PHE A 169 -14.93 17.90 -10.21
C PHE A 169 -14.81 18.92 -11.34
N LEU A 170 -13.60 19.12 -11.82
CA LEU A 170 -13.31 20.01 -12.93
C LEU A 170 -13.22 19.18 -14.22
N LEU A 171 -14.09 19.44 -15.17
CA LEU A 171 -14.01 18.86 -16.51
C LEU A 171 -13.11 19.71 -17.39
N GLY A 172 -12.22 19.08 -18.14
CA GLY A 172 -11.45 19.76 -19.18
C GLY A 172 -12.23 19.94 -20.48
N SER A 173 -11.60 20.56 -21.46
CA SER A 173 -12.19 20.72 -22.79
C SER A 173 -12.26 19.39 -23.54
N TRP A 174 -13.29 19.24 -24.39
CA TRP A 174 -13.44 18.08 -25.25
C TRP A 174 -12.42 18.09 -26.38
N THR A 175 -11.83 16.94 -26.63
CA THR A 175 -11.13 16.61 -27.88
C THR A 175 -12.05 15.70 -28.68
N GLU A 176 -12.49 16.16 -29.83
CA GLU A 176 -13.54 15.53 -30.62
C GLU A 176 -12.98 14.69 -31.78
N GLY A 177 -13.73 13.67 -32.21
CA GLY A 177 -13.40 12.86 -33.37
C GLY A 177 -12.16 11.99 -33.19
N VAL A 178 -11.84 11.59 -31.94
CA VAL A 178 -10.69 10.71 -31.65
C VAL A 178 -11.04 9.28 -32.05
N ALA A 179 -10.32 8.75 -33.04
CA ALA A 179 -10.49 7.37 -33.52
C ALA A 179 -9.69 6.38 -32.67
#